data_994ace0d378e1ad609d18f79d98999c5
#
_entry.id   994ace0d378e1ad609d18f79d98999c5
#
_cell.length_a   1.000
_cell.length_b   1.000
_cell.length_c   1.000
_cell.angle_alpha   90.00
_cell.angle_beta   90.00
_cell.angle_gamma   90.00
#
_symmetry.space_group_name_H-M   'P 1'
#
loop_
_entity.id
_entity.type
_entity.pdbx_description
1 polymer ?
#
loop_
_entity_poly.entity_id
_entity_poly.type
_entity_poly.pdbx_seq_one_letter_code
_entity_poly.pdbx_strand_id
1 'polypeptide(L)'
;MTIPDNSDRPGARIPCETRNVFGFSVAVSSVEEMSAALAERALEAEAPFLVAAADAHVVTLGVHDRDYGNVLERMDVICPDGMPVVWRLNRRLSSGEREACRVSGPDLMEALVRSNVRYPGLRHFLLGGDEKLLEALSGALKEKYPGFQLAGAYSPPFRPW
;
A
#
# COMPACT_ATOMS: atom_id res chain seq x y z
N MET A 1 -10.55 17.33 12.75
CA MET A 1 -10.96 16.91 11.40
C MET A 1 -11.29 15.43 11.50
N THR A 2 -12.58 15.08 11.52
CA THR A 2 -13.02 13.69 11.72
C THR A 2 -12.88 12.97 10.40
N ILE A 3 -12.03 11.94 10.35
CA ILE A 3 -11.92 11.07 9.17
C ILE A 3 -13.21 10.23 9.14
N PRO A 4 -13.98 10.21 8.04
CA PRO A 4 -15.22 9.46 7.97
C PRO A 4 -14.96 7.95 8.15
N ASP A 5 -15.91 7.28 8.79
CA ASP A 5 -15.92 5.83 8.97
C ASP A 5 -15.93 5.14 7.61
N ASN A 6 -15.05 4.16 7.43
CA ASN A 6 -14.85 3.46 6.15
C ASN A 6 -15.81 2.27 5.99
N SER A 7 -16.62 1.94 7.01
CA SER A 7 -17.51 0.78 6.99
C SER A 7 -18.65 0.89 5.96
N ASP A 8 -19.00 2.11 5.53
CA ASP A 8 -20.12 2.41 4.64
C ASP A 8 -19.71 2.79 3.20
N ARG A 9 -18.44 2.60 2.80
CA ARG A 9 -18.01 2.89 1.42
C ARG A 9 -18.29 1.69 0.52
N PRO A 10 -19.31 1.72 -0.34
CA PRO A 10 -19.56 0.65 -1.32
C PRO A 10 -18.38 0.58 -2.31
N GLY A 11 -17.81 -0.60 -2.47
CA GLY A 11 -16.75 -0.87 -3.45
C GLY A 11 -15.30 -0.59 -2.98
N ALA A 12 -15.07 -0.38 -1.68
CA ALA A 12 -13.77 0.05 -1.16
C ALA A 12 -12.75 -1.09 -0.96
N ARG A 13 -13.10 -2.35 -1.05
CA ARG A 13 -12.17 -3.45 -0.79
C ARG A 13 -11.66 -4.10 -2.07
N ILE A 14 -10.35 -4.28 -2.17
CA ILE A 14 -9.77 -5.20 -3.15
C ILE A 14 -10.15 -6.61 -2.72
N PRO A 15 -10.71 -7.45 -3.61
CA PRO A 15 -11.00 -8.83 -3.31
C PRO A 15 -9.67 -9.61 -3.17
N CYS A 16 -9.08 -9.59 -2.00
CA CYS A 16 -7.92 -10.42 -1.66
C CYS A 16 -8.19 -11.19 -0.38
N GLU A 17 -7.60 -12.39 -0.27
CA GLU A 17 -7.59 -13.13 0.98
C GLU A 17 -6.89 -12.29 2.05
N THR A 18 -7.42 -12.28 3.28
CA THR A 18 -6.79 -11.63 4.42
C THR A 18 -6.69 -12.59 5.60
N ARG A 19 -5.67 -12.41 6.43
CA ARG A 19 -5.52 -13.12 7.71
C ARG A 19 -5.28 -12.16 8.85
N ASN A 20 -5.73 -12.56 10.04
CA ASN A 20 -5.57 -11.73 11.22
C ASN A 20 -4.13 -11.74 11.75
N VAL A 21 -3.57 -10.55 11.93
CA VAL A 21 -2.30 -10.31 12.58
C VAL A 21 -2.53 -9.32 13.72
N PHE A 22 -2.63 -9.83 14.94
CA PHE A 22 -2.85 -9.06 16.17
C PHE A 22 -4.05 -8.08 16.13
N GLY A 23 -5.13 -8.48 15.50
CA GLY A 23 -6.36 -7.67 15.37
C GLY A 23 -6.57 -7.08 13.98
N PHE A 24 -5.51 -6.88 13.21
CA PHE A 24 -5.58 -6.28 11.87
C PHE A 24 -5.76 -7.33 10.77
N SER A 25 -6.59 -7.03 9.77
CA SER A 25 -6.78 -7.85 8.57
C SER A 25 -5.69 -7.54 7.56
N VAL A 26 -4.70 -8.43 7.43
CA VAL A 26 -3.54 -8.24 6.55
C VAL A 26 -3.69 -9.10 5.30
N ALA A 27 -3.40 -8.53 4.14
CA ALA A 27 -3.53 -9.18 2.84
C ALA A 27 -2.59 -10.37 2.66
N VAL A 28 -3.11 -11.42 2.02
CA VAL A 28 -2.34 -12.57 1.54
C VAL A 28 -2.21 -12.46 0.04
N SER A 29 -1.11 -11.89 -0.42
CA SER A 29 -0.89 -11.56 -1.83
C SER A 29 0.60 -11.56 -2.16
N SER A 30 0.94 -11.58 -3.44
CA SER A 30 2.27 -11.21 -3.94
C SER A 30 2.31 -9.72 -4.34
N VAL A 31 3.52 -9.19 -4.59
CA VAL A 31 3.70 -7.82 -5.09
C VAL A 31 3.01 -7.65 -6.45
N GLU A 32 3.13 -8.64 -7.32
CA GLU A 32 2.57 -8.62 -8.66
C GLU A 32 1.05 -8.57 -8.65
N GLU A 33 0.42 -9.42 -7.84
CA GLU A 33 -1.03 -9.46 -7.72
C GLU A 33 -1.59 -8.19 -7.07
N MET A 34 -0.93 -7.71 -6.00
CA MET A 34 -1.34 -6.49 -5.32
C MET A 34 -1.19 -5.28 -6.26
N SER A 35 -0.07 -5.16 -6.98
CA SER A 35 0.13 -4.05 -7.92
C SER A 35 -0.89 -4.07 -9.07
N ALA A 36 -1.24 -5.23 -9.60
CA ALA A 36 -2.28 -5.35 -10.64
C ALA A 36 -3.65 -4.91 -10.11
N ALA A 37 -4.06 -5.44 -8.96
CA ALA A 37 -5.34 -5.10 -8.33
C ALA A 37 -5.44 -3.60 -7.97
N LEU A 38 -4.34 -3.00 -7.49
CA LEU A 38 -4.28 -1.56 -7.21
C LEU A 38 -4.32 -0.71 -8.47
N ALA A 39 -3.64 -1.12 -9.54
CA ALA A 39 -3.67 -0.41 -10.83
C ALA A 39 -5.08 -0.43 -11.44
N GLU A 40 -5.75 -1.57 -11.46
CA GLU A 40 -7.13 -1.70 -11.91
C GLU A 40 -8.06 -0.82 -11.07
N ARG A 41 -7.95 -0.93 -9.75
CA ARG A 41 -8.75 -0.12 -8.84
C ARG A 41 -8.53 1.38 -9.01
N ALA A 42 -7.28 1.83 -9.22
CA ALA A 42 -6.97 3.24 -9.42
C ALA A 42 -7.57 3.84 -10.70
N LEU A 43 -7.78 3.01 -11.73
CA LEU A 43 -8.41 3.44 -12.98
C LEU A 43 -9.94 3.44 -12.93
N GLU A 44 -10.54 2.61 -12.08
CA GLU A 44 -11.99 2.44 -11.99
C GLU A 44 -12.61 3.22 -10.81
N ALA A 45 -11.79 3.68 -9.86
CA ALA A 45 -12.27 4.21 -8.60
C ALA A 45 -12.90 5.59 -8.72
N GLU A 46 -14.11 5.73 -8.18
CA GLU A 46 -14.76 7.03 -7.93
C GLU A 46 -14.40 7.63 -6.56
N ALA A 47 -13.78 6.85 -5.67
CA ALA A 47 -13.44 7.26 -4.31
C ALA A 47 -11.97 6.93 -3.99
N PRO A 48 -11.33 7.70 -3.07
CA PRO A 48 -9.99 7.41 -2.58
C PRO A 48 -9.88 6.01 -1.97
N PHE A 49 -8.73 5.39 -2.16
CA PHE A 49 -8.40 4.06 -1.67
C PHE A 49 -7.08 4.12 -0.89
N LEU A 50 -7.07 3.61 0.34
CA LEU A 50 -5.95 3.71 1.26
C LEU A 50 -5.24 2.36 1.41
N VAL A 51 -3.94 2.35 1.16
CA VAL A 51 -3.09 1.16 1.29
C VAL A 51 -1.98 1.44 2.29
N ALA A 52 -1.80 0.56 3.27
CA ALA A 52 -0.68 0.60 4.20
C ALA A 52 0.28 -0.56 3.95
N ALA A 53 1.58 -0.28 3.87
CA ALA A 53 2.63 -1.27 4.00
C ALA A 53 3.00 -1.35 5.49
N ALA A 54 2.60 -2.44 6.16
CA ALA A 54 2.72 -2.58 7.61
C ALA A 54 3.77 -3.63 7.98
N ASP A 55 4.87 -3.17 8.56
CA ASP A 55 5.89 -4.02 9.17
C ASP A 55 5.55 -4.36 10.64
N ALA A 56 6.44 -5.07 11.31
CA ALA A 56 6.24 -5.43 12.71
C ALA A 56 6.14 -4.22 13.64
N HIS A 57 6.83 -3.11 13.32
CA HIS A 57 6.77 -1.89 14.11
C HIS A 57 5.40 -1.22 13.97
N VAL A 58 4.92 -1.05 12.75
CA VAL A 58 3.58 -0.49 12.44
C VAL A 58 2.47 -1.30 13.11
N VAL A 59 2.51 -2.63 13.00
CA VAL A 59 1.52 -3.51 13.65
C VAL A 59 1.58 -3.40 15.18
N THR A 60 2.80 -3.40 15.75
CA THR A 60 2.99 -3.28 17.21
C THR A 60 2.49 -1.93 17.72
N LEU A 61 2.79 -0.85 17.01
CA LEU A 61 2.30 0.49 17.35
C LEU A 61 0.77 0.52 17.33
N GLY A 62 0.13 -0.06 16.30
CA GLY A 62 -1.32 -0.15 16.21
C GLY A 62 -1.99 -0.91 17.36
N VAL A 63 -1.29 -1.91 17.94
CA VAL A 63 -1.78 -2.65 19.12
C VAL A 63 -1.66 -1.83 20.41
N HIS A 64 -0.61 -1.01 20.55
CA HIS A 64 -0.31 -0.30 21.80
C HIS A 64 -0.85 1.14 21.83
N ASP A 65 -1.07 1.75 20.67
CA ASP A 65 -1.66 3.07 20.51
C ASP A 65 -3.02 2.96 19.82
N ARG A 66 -4.07 3.26 20.58
CA ARG A 66 -5.46 3.13 20.11
C ARG A 66 -5.77 4.06 18.93
N ASP A 67 -5.24 5.28 18.94
CA ASP A 67 -5.51 6.24 17.87
C ASP A 67 -4.82 5.83 16.58
N TYR A 68 -3.59 5.33 16.69
CA TYR A 68 -2.87 4.75 15.56
C TYR A 68 -3.55 3.47 15.05
N GLY A 69 -3.99 2.59 15.94
CA GLY A 69 -4.75 1.39 15.59
C GLY A 69 -6.03 1.71 14.82
N ASN A 70 -6.79 2.71 15.28
CA ASN A 70 -7.99 3.19 14.58
C ASN A 70 -7.67 3.72 13.16
N VAL A 71 -6.52 4.35 12.95
CA VAL A 71 -6.08 4.77 11.61
C VAL A 71 -5.74 3.56 10.75
N LEU A 72 -5.04 2.58 11.29
CA LEU A 72 -4.65 1.37 10.57
C LEU A 72 -5.87 0.52 10.18
N GLU A 73 -6.89 0.41 11.04
CA GLU A 73 -8.16 -0.27 10.75
C GLU A 73 -8.96 0.37 9.61
N ARG A 74 -8.73 1.67 9.35
CA ARG A 74 -9.37 2.40 8.25
C ARG A 74 -8.69 2.24 6.91
N MET A 75 -7.56 1.55 6.84
CA MET A 75 -6.93 1.21 5.57
C MET A 75 -7.79 0.20 4.81
N ASP A 76 -7.98 0.44 3.53
CA ASP A 76 -8.73 -0.48 2.66
C ASP A 76 -7.94 -1.78 2.44
N VAL A 77 -6.61 -1.69 2.42
CA VAL A 77 -5.68 -2.82 2.37
C VAL A 77 -4.48 -2.57 3.28
N ILE A 78 -4.12 -3.59 4.05
CA ILE A 78 -2.86 -3.64 4.79
C ILE A 78 -1.97 -4.72 4.15
N CYS A 79 -0.87 -4.30 3.55
CA CYS A 79 0.12 -5.19 2.94
C CYS A 79 1.16 -5.62 3.97
N PRO A 80 1.58 -6.90 3.98
CA PRO A 80 2.62 -7.39 4.89
C PRO A 80 4.01 -6.89 4.47
N ASP A 81 4.52 -5.86 5.12
CA ASP A 81 5.87 -5.36 4.93
C ASP A 81 6.81 -5.93 5.99
N GLY A 82 7.75 -6.72 5.55
CA GLY A 82 8.71 -7.35 6.43
C GLY A 82 8.37 -8.80 6.84
N MET A 83 9.43 -9.59 6.97
CA MET A 83 9.34 -11.03 7.21
C MET A 83 8.63 -11.44 8.51
N PRO A 84 8.72 -10.71 9.64
CA PRO A 84 7.99 -11.09 10.85
C PRO A 84 6.47 -11.12 10.67
N VAL A 85 5.91 -10.21 9.88
CA VAL A 85 4.48 -10.20 9.56
C VAL A 85 4.12 -11.38 8.65
N VAL A 86 4.95 -11.66 7.63
CA VAL A 86 4.79 -12.82 6.74
C VAL A 86 4.86 -14.13 7.53
N TRP A 87 5.84 -14.30 8.41
CA TRP A 87 5.93 -15.50 9.26
C TRP A 87 4.71 -15.67 10.16
N ARG A 88 4.16 -14.57 10.67
CA ARG A 88 2.94 -14.62 11.49
C ARG A 88 1.72 -15.04 10.67
N LEU A 89 1.60 -14.58 9.42
CA LEU A 89 0.55 -14.96 8.49
C LEU A 89 0.64 -16.46 8.12
N ASN A 90 1.86 -16.97 7.93
CA ASN A 90 2.12 -18.34 7.48
C ASN A 90 2.27 -19.36 8.63
N ARG A 91 2.14 -18.93 9.89
CA ARG A 91 2.47 -19.76 11.07
C ARG A 91 1.66 -21.06 11.21
N ARG A 92 0.46 -21.11 10.69
CA ARG A 92 -0.46 -22.25 10.84
C ARG A 92 -1.22 -22.49 9.55
N LEU A 93 -0.48 -22.62 8.46
CA LEU A 93 -1.08 -22.98 7.18
C LEU A 93 -1.55 -24.44 7.22
N SER A 94 -2.79 -24.64 6.83
CA SER A 94 -3.32 -25.97 6.53
C SER A 94 -2.89 -26.40 5.12
N SER A 95 -2.98 -27.69 4.82
CA SER A 95 -2.68 -28.17 3.47
C SER A 95 -3.63 -27.53 2.45
N GLY A 96 -3.06 -26.89 1.43
CA GLY A 96 -3.80 -26.19 0.37
C GLY A 96 -4.10 -24.71 0.63
N GLU A 97 -3.78 -24.17 1.79
CA GLU A 97 -3.86 -22.74 2.03
C GLU A 97 -2.72 -21.98 1.33
N ARG A 98 -3.05 -20.79 0.83
CA ARG A 98 -2.10 -19.95 0.14
C ARG A 98 -1.07 -19.36 1.10
N GLU A 99 0.19 -19.38 0.70
CA GLU A 99 1.28 -18.73 1.43
C GLU A 99 1.30 -17.21 1.16
N ALA A 100 1.42 -16.42 2.22
CA ALA A 100 1.60 -14.97 2.12
C ALA A 100 3.05 -14.66 1.73
N CYS A 101 3.23 -13.69 0.84
CA CYS A 101 4.52 -13.15 0.45
C CYS A 101 4.73 -11.76 1.08
N ARG A 102 5.98 -11.30 1.15
CA ARG A 102 6.29 -9.93 1.54
C ARG A 102 5.86 -8.97 0.43
N VAL A 103 5.09 -7.94 0.80
CA VAL A 103 4.68 -6.84 -0.08
C VAL A 103 5.15 -5.54 0.56
N SER A 104 6.40 -5.15 0.29
CA SER A 104 6.97 -3.92 0.85
C SER A 104 6.53 -2.68 0.07
N GLY A 105 6.52 -1.53 0.75
CA GLY A 105 6.16 -0.25 0.12
C GLY A 105 7.00 0.06 -1.12
N PRO A 106 8.35 0.01 -1.06
CA PRO A 106 9.20 0.26 -2.21
C PRO A 106 8.99 -0.72 -3.38
N ASP A 107 8.89 -2.03 -3.09
CA ASP A 107 8.66 -3.05 -4.12
C ASP A 107 7.30 -2.86 -4.80
N LEU A 108 6.27 -2.52 -4.02
CA LEU A 108 4.92 -2.25 -4.53
C LEU A 108 4.88 -0.99 -5.38
N MET A 109 5.57 0.08 -4.96
CA MET A 109 5.68 1.32 -5.73
C MET A 109 6.36 1.06 -7.09
N GLU A 110 7.47 0.33 -7.10
CA GLU A 110 8.18 -0.03 -8.34
C GLU A 110 7.31 -0.89 -9.26
N ALA A 111 6.59 -1.88 -8.72
CA ALA A 111 5.69 -2.73 -9.48
C ALA A 111 4.54 -1.93 -10.10
N LEU A 112 3.95 -0.96 -9.37
CA LEU A 112 2.92 -0.06 -9.88
C LEU A 112 3.44 0.82 -11.02
N VAL A 113 4.63 1.39 -10.89
CA VAL A 113 5.25 2.18 -11.97
C VAL A 113 5.51 1.32 -13.20
N ARG A 114 6.05 0.12 -13.02
CA ARG A 114 6.29 -0.85 -14.09
C ARG A 114 5.00 -1.28 -14.79
N SER A 115 3.89 -1.34 -14.06
CA SER A 115 2.60 -1.76 -14.58
C SER A 115 1.97 -0.75 -15.57
N ASN A 116 2.50 0.47 -15.70
CA ASN A 116 2.02 1.46 -16.68
C ASN A 116 2.05 0.95 -18.13
N VAL A 117 2.91 -0.01 -18.46
CA VAL A 117 2.91 -0.66 -19.79
C VAL A 117 1.57 -1.38 -20.04
N ARG A 118 1.03 -2.03 -19.01
CA ARG A 118 -0.26 -2.74 -19.05
C ARG A 118 -1.45 -1.81 -18.79
N TYR A 119 -1.23 -0.77 -17.97
CA TYR A 119 -2.26 0.19 -17.54
C TYR A 119 -1.85 1.62 -17.92
N PRO A 120 -1.93 2.01 -19.20
CA PRO A 120 -1.38 3.28 -19.71
C PRO A 120 -2.07 4.55 -19.17
N GLY A 121 -3.25 4.41 -18.55
CA GLY A 121 -3.94 5.51 -17.89
C GLY A 121 -3.49 5.82 -16.46
N LEU A 122 -2.65 4.95 -15.88
CA LEU A 122 -2.20 5.10 -14.49
C LEU A 122 -1.21 6.27 -14.35
N ARG A 123 -1.51 7.18 -13.43
CA ARG A 123 -0.67 8.34 -13.13
C ARG A 123 -0.21 8.32 -11.67
N HIS A 124 1.02 8.73 -11.43
CA HIS A 124 1.65 8.67 -10.11
C HIS A 124 1.85 10.08 -9.55
N PHE A 125 1.54 10.27 -8.28
CA PHE A 125 1.85 11.49 -7.54
C PHE A 125 2.85 11.14 -6.42
N LEU A 126 3.98 11.85 -6.36
CA LEU A 126 5.00 11.64 -5.34
C LEU A 126 4.80 12.62 -4.19
N LEU A 127 4.62 12.10 -2.98
CA LEU A 127 4.40 12.88 -1.77
C LEU A 127 5.45 12.54 -0.72
N GLY A 128 6.17 13.53 -0.22
CA GLY A 128 7.18 13.35 0.83
C GLY A 128 8.61 13.52 0.34
N GLY A 129 9.57 13.42 1.25
CA GLY A 129 10.97 13.73 0.97
C GLY A 129 11.24 15.24 0.77
N ASP A 130 12.44 15.58 0.37
CA ASP A 130 12.77 16.93 -0.05
C ASP A 130 12.61 17.12 -1.57
N GLU A 131 12.61 18.38 -2.02
CA GLU A 131 12.40 18.71 -3.44
C GLU A 131 13.47 18.08 -4.36
N LYS A 132 14.74 18.06 -3.92
CA LYS A 132 15.84 17.48 -4.70
C LYS A 132 15.68 15.97 -4.85
N LEU A 133 15.23 15.29 -3.78
CA LEU A 133 14.94 13.86 -3.81
C LEU A 133 13.79 13.55 -4.77
N LEU A 134 12.70 14.33 -4.72
CA LEU A 134 11.55 14.16 -5.61
C LEU A 134 11.91 14.38 -7.07
N GLU A 135 12.74 15.39 -7.36
CA GLU A 135 13.24 15.65 -8.71
C GLU A 135 14.12 14.50 -9.23
N ALA A 136 15.08 14.06 -8.41
CA ALA A 136 15.96 12.93 -8.75
C ALA A 136 15.17 11.63 -8.97
N LEU A 137 14.21 11.31 -8.07
CA LEU A 137 13.36 10.14 -8.18
C LEU A 137 12.49 10.21 -9.45
N SER A 138 11.89 11.36 -9.73
CA SER A 138 11.06 11.55 -10.92
C SER A 138 11.86 11.37 -12.20
N GLY A 139 13.11 11.87 -12.25
CA GLY A 139 14.03 11.68 -13.36
C GLY A 139 14.39 10.21 -13.56
N ALA A 140 14.81 9.53 -12.50
CA ALA A 140 15.17 8.10 -12.53
C ALA A 140 13.99 7.21 -12.95
N LEU A 141 12.77 7.50 -12.47
CA LEU A 141 11.59 6.74 -12.86
C LEU A 141 11.22 6.93 -14.33
N LYS A 142 11.34 8.15 -14.86
CA LYS A 142 11.11 8.43 -16.30
C LYS A 142 12.14 7.73 -17.19
N GLU A 143 13.39 7.72 -16.78
CA GLU A 143 14.46 7.06 -17.50
C GLU A 143 14.30 5.54 -17.50
N LYS A 144 14.03 4.95 -16.32
CA LYS A 144 13.93 3.49 -16.14
C LYS A 144 12.63 2.91 -16.71
N TYR A 145 11.53 3.66 -16.67
CA TYR A 145 10.19 3.21 -17.05
C TYR A 145 9.54 4.14 -18.08
N PRO A 146 9.68 3.86 -19.40
CA PRO A 146 9.17 4.74 -20.45
C PRO A 146 7.66 5.01 -20.43
N GLY A 147 6.87 4.11 -19.78
CA GLY A 147 5.43 4.29 -19.60
C GLY A 147 5.04 5.13 -18.37
N PHE A 148 6.01 5.54 -17.55
CA PHE A 148 5.74 6.27 -16.31
C PHE A 148 5.12 7.64 -16.57
N GLN A 149 3.99 7.91 -15.92
CA GLN A 149 3.27 9.19 -16.00
C GLN A 149 3.23 9.85 -14.63
N LEU A 150 3.97 10.96 -14.47
CA LEU A 150 3.95 11.74 -13.26
C LEU A 150 2.77 12.72 -13.28
N ALA A 151 1.86 12.60 -12.31
CA ALA A 151 0.76 13.54 -12.09
C ALA A 151 1.21 14.79 -11.33
N GLY A 152 2.24 14.65 -10.49
CA GLY A 152 2.81 15.73 -9.70
C GLY A 152 3.69 15.22 -8.58
N ALA A 153 4.37 16.13 -7.90
CA ALA A 153 5.20 15.84 -6.73
C ALA A 153 5.05 16.99 -5.72
N TYR A 154 5.08 16.67 -4.43
CA TYR A 154 4.98 17.67 -3.38
C TYR A 154 5.85 17.28 -2.18
N SER A 155 6.70 18.21 -1.77
CA SER A 155 7.51 18.15 -0.55
C SER A 155 6.80 18.96 0.54
N PRO A 156 6.13 18.30 1.51
CA PRO A 156 5.52 19.03 2.61
C PRO A 156 6.60 19.68 3.49
N PRO A 157 6.37 20.92 3.99
CA PRO A 157 7.32 21.53 4.89
C PRO A 157 7.43 20.72 6.17
N PHE A 158 8.67 20.51 6.64
CA PHE A 158 8.90 19.89 7.93
C PHE A 158 8.31 20.78 9.02
N ARG A 159 7.39 20.24 9.80
CA ARG A 159 6.84 20.90 10.99
C ARG A 159 7.13 20.03 12.20
N PRO A 160 7.76 20.56 13.26
CA PRO A 160 7.85 19.82 14.53
C PRO A 160 6.43 19.58 15.07
N TRP A 161 6.24 18.37 15.60
CA TRP A 161 4.99 17.93 16.24
C TRP A 161 4.79 18.61 17.58
#